data_03809dacc734de24a755303a58c9b386
#
_entry.id   03809dacc734de24a755303a58c9b386
#
_cell.length_a   1.000
_cell.length_b   1.000
_cell.length_c   1.000
_cell.angle_alpha   90.00
_cell.angle_beta   90.00
_cell.angle_gamma   90.00
#
_symmetry.space_group_name_H-M   'P 1'
#
loop_
_entity.id
_entity.type
_entity.pdbx_description
1 polymer ?
#
loop_
_entity_poly.entity_id
_entity_poly.type
_entity_poly.pdbx_seq_one_letter_code
_entity_poly.pdbx_strand_id
1 'polypeptide(L)'
;GSIETALDLLNLSESAGKPVKNYSLGMKERLGIARAILSRPELLILDEPTNGLDPAGMKQVRDLMKTLCAEYGITIMISTHILSEIESIADTVGVIHHGRMKKEISMKEIEQMSLAYIELSVPDQKRAAYVLSEKLGLTNFRILEERQIRIYDPQASTEELSRVLAQNGVPVTALGEKAETLEDYFLKMTGEVSGGC
;
A
#
# COMPACT_ATOMS: atom_id res chain seq x y z
N GLY A 1 -3.30 26.17 24.76
CA GLY A 1 -3.26 24.78 24.53
C GLY A 1 -4.05 24.06 25.58
N SER A 2 -5.26 23.82 25.31
CA SER A 2 -6.18 23.30 26.28
C SER A 2 -6.76 21.97 25.82
N ILE A 3 -7.43 21.30 26.73
CA ILE A 3 -8.19 20.09 26.46
C ILE A 3 -9.20 20.34 25.33
N GLU A 4 -9.84 21.51 25.32
CA GLU A 4 -10.80 21.92 24.29
C GLU A 4 -10.16 21.90 22.91
N THR A 5 -8.98 22.47 22.72
CA THR A 5 -8.28 22.49 21.45
C THR A 5 -7.95 21.06 20.96
N ALA A 6 -7.55 20.17 21.87
CA ALA A 6 -7.28 18.78 21.51
C ALA A 6 -8.56 18.03 21.13
N LEU A 7 -9.68 18.29 21.82
CA LEU A 7 -10.98 17.69 21.48
C LEU A 7 -11.53 18.20 20.15
N ASP A 8 -11.36 19.50 19.87
CA ASP A 8 -11.79 20.11 18.60
C ASP A 8 -11.01 19.53 17.43
N LEU A 9 -9.67 19.46 17.54
CA LEU A 9 -8.80 18.88 16.51
C LEU A 9 -9.19 17.44 16.15
N LEU A 10 -9.69 16.69 17.14
CA LEU A 10 -10.06 15.28 17.00
C LEU A 10 -11.54 15.05 16.74
N ASN A 11 -12.31 16.12 16.51
CA ASN A 11 -13.76 16.08 16.32
C ASN A 11 -14.49 15.31 17.46
N LEU A 12 -14.12 15.61 18.71
CA LEU A 12 -14.71 15.01 19.91
C LEU A 12 -15.48 16.01 20.78
N SER A 13 -15.45 17.32 20.45
CA SER A 13 -16.03 18.39 21.26
C SER A 13 -17.53 18.19 21.54
N GLU A 14 -18.32 17.80 20.55
CA GLU A 14 -19.75 17.50 20.72
C GLU A 14 -20.01 16.29 21.64
N SER A 15 -19.02 15.44 21.81
CA SER A 15 -19.11 14.23 22.62
C SER A 15 -18.41 14.35 23.97
N ALA A 16 -17.79 15.48 24.27
CA ALA A 16 -17.00 15.69 25.49
C ALA A 16 -17.78 15.42 26.78
N GLY A 17 -19.10 15.71 26.79
CA GLY A 17 -19.98 15.45 27.92
C GLY A 17 -20.47 14.00 28.07
N LYS A 18 -20.17 13.13 27.10
CA LYS A 18 -20.61 11.72 27.15
C LYS A 18 -19.60 10.86 27.92
N PRO A 19 -20.06 9.91 28.74
CA PRO A 19 -19.16 8.94 29.34
C PRO A 19 -18.36 8.16 28.28
N VAL A 20 -17.05 7.99 28.48
CA VAL A 20 -16.14 7.29 27.53
C VAL A 20 -16.58 5.85 27.23
N LYS A 21 -17.27 5.19 28.16
CA LYS A 21 -17.86 3.85 27.93
C LYS A 21 -18.83 3.80 26.75
N ASN A 22 -19.45 4.95 26.42
CA ASN A 22 -20.42 5.09 25.34
C ASN A 22 -19.79 5.56 24.02
N TYR A 23 -18.46 5.73 23.99
CA TYR A 23 -17.74 6.08 22.78
C TYR A 23 -17.63 4.89 21.83
N SER A 24 -17.76 5.15 20.54
CA SER A 24 -17.38 4.16 19.51
C SER A 24 -15.90 3.84 19.57
N LEU A 25 -15.47 2.76 18.90
CA LEU A 25 -14.06 2.41 18.81
C LEU A 25 -13.24 3.59 18.26
N GLY A 26 -13.63 4.15 17.11
CA GLY A 26 -12.93 5.29 16.51
C GLY A 26 -12.93 6.56 17.37
N MET A 27 -13.93 6.75 18.22
CA MET A 27 -13.90 7.85 19.21
C MET A 27 -12.90 7.57 20.32
N LYS A 28 -12.76 6.32 20.76
CA LYS A 28 -11.78 5.93 21.78
C LYS A 28 -10.36 6.06 21.25
N GLU A 29 -10.11 5.63 20.01
CA GLU A 29 -8.82 5.81 19.34
C GLU A 29 -8.43 7.29 19.24
N ARG A 30 -9.34 8.13 18.75
CA ARG A 30 -9.11 9.59 18.71
C ARG A 30 -8.90 10.20 20.08
N LEU A 31 -9.61 9.75 21.10
CA LEU A 31 -9.39 10.20 22.48
C LEU A 31 -8.00 9.80 22.99
N GLY A 32 -7.52 8.60 22.63
CA GLY A 32 -6.15 8.17 22.93
C GLY A 32 -5.10 9.10 22.32
N ILE A 33 -5.28 9.44 21.04
CA ILE A 33 -4.41 10.41 20.36
C ILE A 33 -4.52 11.80 21.00
N ALA A 34 -5.75 12.27 21.33
CA ALA A 34 -5.97 13.54 22.01
C ALA A 34 -5.14 13.64 23.31
N ARG A 35 -5.18 12.59 24.11
CA ARG A 35 -4.42 12.51 25.35
C ARG A 35 -2.91 12.55 25.12
N ALA A 36 -2.43 11.87 24.07
CA ALA A 36 -1.01 11.82 23.75
C ALA A 36 -0.46 13.17 23.28
N ILE A 37 -1.22 13.94 22.49
CA ILE A 37 -0.79 15.24 21.96
C ILE A 37 -0.86 16.39 22.98
N LEU A 38 -1.55 16.22 24.13
CA LEU A 38 -1.62 17.25 25.16
C LEU A 38 -0.25 17.68 25.70
N SER A 39 0.71 16.78 25.73
CA SER A 39 2.10 17.04 26.14
C SER A 39 2.94 17.72 25.06
N ARG A 40 2.37 17.96 23.87
CA ARG A 40 3.08 18.48 22.68
C ARG A 40 4.35 17.68 22.36
N PRO A 41 4.22 16.38 22.10
CA PRO A 41 5.38 15.54 21.82
C PRO A 41 6.00 15.89 20.48
N GLU A 42 7.30 15.73 20.35
CA GLU A 42 8.01 15.76 19.07
C GLU A 42 7.83 14.43 18.29
N LEU A 43 7.64 13.33 19.01
CA LEU A 43 7.42 11.99 18.47
C LEU A 43 6.16 11.37 19.08
N LEU A 44 5.27 10.88 18.23
CA LEU A 44 4.06 10.13 18.60
C LEU A 44 4.19 8.70 18.06
N ILE A 45 4.08 7.69 18.92
CA ILE A 45 4.10 6.29 18.53
C ILE A 45 2.70 5.72 18.69
N LEU A 46 2.15 5.16 17.62
CA LEU A 46 0.81 4.59 17.55
C LEU A 46 0.91 3.13 17.08
N ASP A 47 0.32 2.24 17.88
CA ASP A 47 0.27 0.81 17.56
C ASP A 47 -1.09 0.46 16.99
N GLU A 48 -1.11 0.05 15.71
CA GLU A 48 -2.33 -0.33 14.96
C GLU A 48 -3.49 0.69 15.07
N PRO A 49 -3.27 2.01 14.83
CA PRO A 49 -4.23 3.07 15.18
C PRO A 49 -5.54 3.02 14.39
N THR A 50 -5.62 2.24 13.33
CA THR A 50 -6.78 2.10 12.44
C THR A 50 -7.45 0.74 12.56
N ASN A 51 -6.87 -0.16 13.37
CA ASN A 51 -7.36 -1.53 13.48
C ASN A 51 -8.80 -1.58 14.04
N GLY A 52 -9.67 -2.33 13.34
CA GLY A 52 -11.07 -2.49 13.72
C GLY A 52 -11.97 -1.28 13.45
N LEU A 53 -11.47 -0.24 12.79
CA LEU A 53 -12.27 0.88 12.34
C LEU A 53 -12.97 0.57 11.01
N ASP A 54 -14.11 1.19 10.79
CA ASP A 54 -14.74 1.23 9.47
C ASP A 54 -13.94 2.13 8.50
N PRO A 55 -14.15 2.05 7.18
CA PRO A 55 -13.40 2.85 6.20
C PRO A 55 -13.46 4.37 6.45
N ALA A 56 -14.58 4.87 6.96
CA ALA A 56 -14.72 6.29 7.28
C ALA A 56 -13.87 6.68 8.50
N GLY A 57 -13.86 5.85 9.54
CA GLY A 57 -13.02 6.02 10.73
C GLY A 57 -11.53 5.95 10.41
N MET A 58 -11.12 4.97 9.58
CA MET A 58 -9.75 4.85 9.09
C MET A 58 -9.28 6.12 8.37
N LYS A 59 -10.13 6.65 7.46
CA LYS A 59 -9.84 7.91 6.77
C LYS A 59 -9.68 9.07 7.75
N GLN A 60 -10.58 9.20 8.73
CA GLN A 60 -10.49 10.27 9.74
C GLN A 60 -9.19 10.23 10.54
N VAL A 61 -8.74 9.03 10.95
CA VAL A 61 -7.47 8.87 11.69
C VAL A 61 -6.28 9.19 10.79
N ARG A 62 -6.29 8.79 9.52
CA ARG A 62 -5.24 9.15 8.55
C ARG A 62 -5.14 10.65 8.32
N ASP A 63 -6.27 11.30 8.07
CA ASP A 63 -6.32 12.75 7.84
C ASP A 63 -5.82 13.50 9.07
N LEU A 64 -6.18 13.04 10.27
CA LEU A 64 -5.66 13.56 11.52
C LEU A 64 -4.13 13.43 11.63
N MET A 65 -3.57 12.26 11.35
CA MET A 65 -2.12 12.05 11.39
C MET A 65 -1.39 12.99 10.43
N LYS A 66 -1.91 13.16 9.20
CA LYS A 66 -1.36 14.14 8.25
C LYS A 66 -1.38 15.56 8.78
N THR A 67 -2.50 15.97 9.40
CA THR A 67 -2.62 17.29 10.02
C THR A 67 -1.61 17.48 11.17
N LEU A 68 -1.45 16.47 12.03
CA LEU A 68 -0.49 16.53 13.14
C LEU A 68 0.97 16.67 12.63
N CYS A 69 1.32 15.98 11.56
CA CYS A 69 2.64 16.14 10.94
C CYS A 69 2.81 17.51 10.28
N ALA A 70 1.87 17.92 9.43
CA ALA A 70 2.01 19.11 8.59
C ALA A 70 1.88 20.43 9.37
N GLU A 71 0.93 20.51 10.30
CA GLU A 71 0.60 21.76 10.98
C GLU A 71 1.25 21.87 12.37
N TYR A 72 1.48 20.74 13.04
CA TYR A 72 2.04 20.72 14.40
C TYR A 72 3.49 20.25 14.45
N GLY A 73 4.06 19.78 13.33
CA GLY A 73 5.45 19.34 13.24
C GLY A 73 5.77 18.08 14.06
N ILE A 74 4.75 17.26 14.35
CA ILE A 74 4.90 16.04 15.13
C ILE A 74 5.39 14.93 14.19
N THR A 75 6.47 14.26 14.54
CA THR A 75 6.87 13.02 13.87
C THR A 75 5.99 11.88 14.37
N ILE A 76 5.40 11.13 13.45
CA ILE A 76 4.53 9.99 13.80
C ILE A 76 5.16 8.69 13.34
N MET A 77 5.28 7.74 14.26
CA MET A 77 5.64 6.35 13.98
C MET A 77 4.41 5.46 14.21
N ILE A 78 4.03 4.70 13.20
CA ILE A 78 2.90 3.77 13.31
C ILE A 78 3.35 2.33 13.07
N SER A 79 2.72 1.38 13.73
CA SER A 79 2.70 -0.01 13.31
C SER A 79 1.39 -0.27 12.58
N THR A 80 1.42 -1.04 11.51
CA THR A 80 0.22 -1.55 10.82
C THR A 80 0.57 -2.75 9.96
N HIS A 81 -0.40 -3.63 9.75
CA HIS A 81 -0.32 -4.73 8.81
C HIS A 81 -1.08 -4.44 7.49
N ILE A 82 -1.66 -3.25 7.37
CA ILE A 82 -2.45 -2.83 6.20
C ILE A 82 -1.56 -2.00 5.27
N LEU A 83 -1.01 -2.64 4.23
CA LEU A 83 -0.04 -2.02 3.32
C LEU A 83 -0.60 -0.81 2.56
N SER A 84 -1.87 -0.83 2.17
CA SER A 84 -2.52 0.30 1.50
C SER A 84 -2.63 1.55 2.38
N GLU A 85 -2.60 1.41 3.70
CA GLU A 85 -2.52 2.56 4.60
C GLU A 85 -1.14 3.18 4.58
N ILE A 86 -0.09 2.34 4.62
CA ILE A 86 1.30 2.79 4.53
C ILE A 86 1.50 3.60 3.24
N GLU A 87 1.07 3.07 2.10
CA GLU A 87 1.17 3.77 0.80
C GLU A 87 0.51 5.16 0.80
N SER A 88 -0.52 5.33 1.63
CA SER A 88 -1.28 6.58 1.66
C SER A 88 -0.71 7.67 2.57
N ILE A 89 0.13 7.31 3.57
CA ILE A 89 0.55 8.25 4.63
C ILE A 89 2.03 8.22 4.98
N ALA A 90 2.75 7.14 4.68
CA ALA A 90 4.13 7.00 5.12
C ALA A 90 5.12 7.74 4.20
N ASP A 91 6.13 8.34 4.78
CA ASP A 91 7.32 8.84 4.06
C ASP A 91 8.41 7.79 4.02
N THR A 92 8.53 6.99 5.08
CA THR A 92 9.54 5.94 5.26
C THR A 92 8.90 4.71 5.87
N VAL A 93 9.29 3.55 5.39
CA VAL A 93 8.76 2.24 5.81
C VAL A 93 9.90 1.40 6.39
N GLY A 94 9.68 0.89 7.60
CA GLY A 94 10.53 -0.13 8.22
C GLY A 94 9.86 -1.49 8.15
N VAL A 95 10.52 -2.48 7.56
CA VAL A 95 10.02 -3.86 7.47
C VAL A 95 10.61 -4.70 8.59
N ILE A 96 9.74 -5.21 9.46
CA ILE A 96 10.10 -6.11 10.56
C ILE A 96 9.60 -7.52 10.25
N HIS A 97 10.48 -8.51 10.35
CA HIS A 97 10.15 -9.91 10.16
C HIS A 97 10.90 -10.77 11.17
N HIS A 98 10.19 -11.65 11.88
CA HIS A 98 10.73 -12.47 12.96
C HIS A 98 11.52 -11.65 14.02
N GLY A 99 10.98 -10.50 14.43
CA GLY A 99 11.58 -9.64 15.47
C GLY A 99 12.86 -8.92 15.05
N ARG A 100 13.17 -8.87 13.75
CA ARG A 100 14.35 -8.19 13.21
C ARG A 100 13.95 -7.19 12.15
N MET A 101 14.53 -5.99 12.21
CA MET A 101 14.45 -5.03 11.12
C MET A 101 15.15 -5.60 9.88
N LYS A 102 14.40 -5.81 8.81
CA LYS A 102 14.94 -6.32 7.54
C LYS A 102 15.44 -5.18 6.67
N LYS A 103 14.69 -4.11 6.61
CA LYS A 103 15.02 -2.95 5.80
C LYS A 103 14.24 -1.72 6.27
N GLU A 104 14.85 -0.56 6.05
CA GLU A 104 14.23 0.75 6.09
C GLU A 104 14.37 1.36 4.70
N ILE A 105 13.29 1.93 4.16
CA ILE A 105 13.25 2.46 2.80
C ILE A 105 12.23 3.59 2.72
N SER A 106 12.54 4.63 1.95
CA SER A 106 11.58 5.71 1.69
C SER A 106 10.53 5.30 0.66
N MET A 107 9.32 5.86 0.77
CA MET A 107 8.27 5.64 -0.24
C MET A 107 8.72 6.11 -1.62
N LYS A 108 9.50 7.19 -1.72
CA LYS A 108 10.07 7.67 -2.98
C LYS A 108 11.00 6.66 -3.64
N GLU A 109 11.81 5.94 -2.84
CA GLU A 109 12.66 4.86 -3.37
C GLU A 109 11.81 3.68 -3.85
N ILE A 110 10.73 3.34 -3.12
CA ILE A 110 9.79 2.27 -3.53
C ILE A 110 9.12 2.64 -4.86
N GLU A 111 8.64 3.88 -5.00
CA GLU A 111 8.04 4.38 -6.24
C GLU A 111 9.02 4.34 -7.42
N GLN A 112 10.29 4.67 -7.19
CA GLN A 112 11.36 4.59 -8.20
C GLN A 112 11.76 3.14 -8.54
N MET A 113 11.66 2.23 -7.58
CA MET A 113 11.91 0.80 -7.78
C MET A 113 10.70 0.07 -8.37
N SER A 114 9.51 0.67 -8.31
CA SER A 114 8.28 0.11 -8.87
C SER A 114 8.45 -0.05 -10.36
N LEU A 115 8.84 -1.24 -10.76
CA LEU A 115 8.91 -1.62 -12.17
C LEU A 115 7.48 -1.67 -12.68
N ALA A 116 7.12 -0.71 -13.54
CA ALA A 116 5.92 -0.84 -14.33
C ALA A 116 6.01 -2.15 -15.13
N TYR A 117 4.94 -2.92 -15.14
CA TYR A 117 4.84 -4.12 -15.94
C TYR A 117 3.48 -4.17 -16.63
N ILE A 118 3.42 -4.91 -17.74
CA ILE A 118 2.16 -5.19 -18.38
C ILE A 118 1.68 -6.55 -17.89
N GLU A 119 0.49 -6.59 -17.30
CA GLU A 119 -0.19 -7.82 -16.93
C GLU A 119 -1.05 -8.30 -18.10
N LEU A 120 -0.73 -9.50 -18.57
CA LEU A 120 -1.39 -10.18 -19.66
C LEU A 120 -2.07 -11.45 -19.12
N SER A 121 -3.38 -11.57 -19.32
CA SER A 121 -4.12 -12.79 -19.02
C SER A 121 -4.53 -13.49 -20.31
N VAL A 122 -4.18 -14.76 -20.43
CA VAL A 122 -4.42 -15.58 -21.62
C VAL A 122 -4.78 -17.02 -21.23
N PRO A 123 -5.66 -17.71 -21.99
CA PRO A 123 -5.98 -19.12 -21.73
C PRO A 123 -4.79 -20.06 -21.95
N ASP A 124 -3.94 -19.77 -22.94
CA ASP A 124 -2.76 -20.57 -23.30
C ASP A 124 -1.47 -19.75 -23.12
N GLN A 125 -0.89 -19.84 -21.93
CA GLN A 125 0.35 -19.15 -21.60
C GLN A 125 1.56 -19.61 -22.40
N LYS A 126 1.63 -20.92 -22.76
CA LYS A 126 2.76 -21.46 -23.53
C LYS A 126 2.80 -20.87 -24.94
N ARG A 127 1.64 -20.81 -25.58
CA ARG A 127 1.52 -20.19 -26.90
C ARG A 127 1.76 -18.67 -26.84
N ALA A 128 1.24 -18.01 -25.82
CA ALA A 128 1.51 -16.58 -25.61
C ALA A 128 3.01 -16.32 -25.41
N ALA A 129 3.68 -17.06 -24.54
CA ALA A 129 5.13 -16.94 -24.30
C ALA A 129 5.95 -17.14 -25.58
N TYR A 130 5.58 -18.10 -26.41
CA TYR A 130 6.20 -18.28 -27.72
C TYR A 130 6.05 -17.05 -28.61
N VAL A 131 4.85 -16.46 -28.67
CA VAL A 131 4.59 -15.24 -29.47
C VAL A 131 5.38 -14.05 -28.90
N LEU A 132 5.42 -13.89 -27.58
CA LEU A 132 6.19 -12.83 -26.94
C LEU A 132 7.67 -12.91 -27.29
N SER A 133 8.27 -14.11 -27.22
CA SER A 133 9.69 -14.30 -27.51
C SER A 133 10.00 -14.24 -29.02
N GLU A 134 9.29 -15.00 -29.84
CA GLU A 134 9.66 -15.21 -31.25
C GLU A 134 9.12 -14.14 -32.20
N LYS A 135 8.00 -13.49 -31.86
CA LYS A 135 7.37 -12.49 -32.72
C LYS A 135 7.62 -11.05 -32.26
N LEU A 136 7.75 -10.85 -30.96
CA LEU A 136 7.96 -9.53 -30.36
C LEU A 136 9.39 -9.35 -29.83
N GLY A 137 10.20 -10.43 -29.74
CA GLY A 137 11.58 -10.34 -29.22
C GLY A 137 11.68 -10.02 -27.73
N LEU A 138 10.55 -10.12 -27.00
CA LEU A 138 10.51 -9.81 -25.58
C LEU A 138 11.13 -10.97 -24.77
N THR A 139 12.07 -10.65 -23.90
CA THR A 139 12.78 -11.65 -23.09
C THR A 139 12.56 -11.48 -21.60
N ASN A 140 12.12 -10.28 -21.17
CA ASN A 140 11.93 -9.97 -19.77
C ASN A 140 10.44 -10.10 -19.37
N PHE A 141 9.97 -11.35 -19.23
CA PHE A 141 8.64 -11.65 -18.73
C PHE A 141 8.63 -12.86 -17.81
N ARG A 142 7.59 -12.98 -16.97
CA ARG A 142 7.36 -14.11 -16.05
C ARG A 142 5.97 -14.69 -16.29
N ILE A 143 5.92 -16.03 -16.38
CA ILE A 143 4.67 -16.78 -16.40
C ILE A 143 4.29 -17.05 -14.94
N LEU A 144 3.08 -16.63 -14.54
CA LEU A 144 2.53 -16.84 -13.22
C LEU A 144 1.44 -17.93 -13.26
N GLU A 145 0.96 -18.31 -12.09
CA GLU A 145 -0.25 -19.15 -11.99
C GLU A 145 -1.49 -18.39 -12.51
N GLU A 146 -2.63 -19.07 -12.60
CA GLU A 146 -3.92 -18.46 -13.02
C GLU A 146 -3.94 -17.80 -14.40
N ARG A 147 -3.13 -18.31 -15.36
CA ARG A 147 -3.12 -17.84 -16.75
C ARG A 147 -2.60 -16.41 -16.94
N GLN A 148 -1.78 -15.91 -16.02
CA GLN A 148 -1.20 -14.58 -16.05
C GLN A 148 0.26 -14.59 -16.50
N ILE A 149 0.65 -13.58 -17.27
CA ILE A 149 2.04 -13.29 -17.64
C ILE A 149 2.30 -11.82 -17.29
N ARG A 150 3.37 -11.56 -16.55
CA ARG A 150 3.88 -10.19 -16.30
C ARG A 150 5.04 -9.91 -17.23
N ILE A 151 4.96 -8.81 -17.97
CA ILE A 151 5.95 -8.38 -18.95
C ILE A 151 6.63 -7.13 -18.41
N TYR A 152 7.92 -7.21 -18.15
CA TYR A 152 8.74 -6.13 -17.57
C TYR A 152 9.60 -5.42 -18.62
N ASP A 153 9.41 -5.73 -19.89
CA ASP A 153 10.19 -5.15 -20.97
C ASP A 153 9.73 -3.70 -21.23
N PRO A 154 10.63 -2.69 -21.10
CA PRO A 154 10.27 -1.27 -21.29
C PRO A 154 9.78 -0.93 -22.70
N GLN A 155 10.10 -1.79 -23.69
CA GLN A 155 9.67 -1.58 -25.08
C GLN A 155 8.30 -2.18 -25.37
N ALA A 156 7.76 -2.98 -24.47
CA ALA A 156 6.45 -3.57 -24.65
C ALA A 156 5.35 -2.52 -24.55
N SER A 157 4.41 -2.52 -25.49
CA SER A 157 3.20 -1.71 -25.45
C SER A 157 1.96 -2.58 -25.47
N THR A 158 0.96 -2.19 -24.70
CA THR A 158 -0.33 -2.91 -24.65
C THR A 158 -0.99 -2.98 -26.01
N GLU A 159 -0.86 -1.93 -26.83
CA GLU A 159 -1.40 -1.87 -28.18
C GLU A 159 -0.74 -2.90 -29.10
N GLU A 160 0.59 -2.95 -29.13
CA GLU A 160 1.33 -3.90 -29.96
C GLU A 160 1.12 -5.34 -29.50
N LEU A 161 1.16 -5.59 -28.18
CA LEU A 161 0.87 -6.91 -27.60
C LEU A 161 -0.50 -7.42 -28.02
N SER A 162 -1.55 -6.58 -27.86
CA SER A 162 -2.91 -6.94 -28.24
C SER A 162 -3.00 -7.32 -29.72
N ARG A 163 -2.42 -6.50 -30.60
CA ARG A 163 -2.42 -6.72 -32.04
C ARG A 163 -1.70 -8.01 -32.43
N VAL A 164 -0.47 -8.20 -31.95
CA VAL A 164 0.35 -9.35 -32.37
C VAL A 164 -0.19 -10.66 -31.81
N LEU A 165 -0.65 -10.68 -30.56
CA LEU A 165 -1.27 -11.86 -29.96
C LEU A 165 -2.53 -12.28 -30.72
N ALA A 166 -3.40 -11.33 -31.07
CA ALA A 166 -4.61 -11.59 -31.85
C ALA A 166 -4.27 -12.15 -33.25
N GLN A 167 -3.30 -11.56 -33.96
CA GLN A 167 -2.83 -12.05 -35.26
C GLN A 167 -2.28 -13.46 -35.23
N ASN A 168 -1.72 -13.89 -34.09
CA ASN A 168 -1.20 -15.25 -33.88
C ASN A 168 -2.20 -16.21 -33.22
N GLY A 169 -3.47 -15.81 -33.12
CA GLY A 169 -4.55 -16.64 -32.61
C GLY A 169 -4.47 -16.90 -31.11
N VAL A 170 -3.87 -15.99 -30.35
CA VAL A 170 -3.83 -16.04 -28.89
C VAL A 170 -4.92 -15.10 -28.36
N PRO A 171 -6.03 -15.63 -27.80
CA PRO A 171 -7.07 -14.79 -27.22
C PRO A 171 -6.57 -14.14 -25.94
N VAL A 172 -6.73 -12.82 -25.85
CA VAL A 172 -6.39 -12.02 -24.67
C VAL A 172 -7.65 -11.81 -23.85
N THR A 173 -7.63 -12.20 -22.57
CA THR A 173 -8.77 -12.03 -21.65
C THR A 173 -8.65 -10.75 -20.80
N ALA A 174 -7.43 -10.34 -20.48
CA ALA A 174 -7.13 -9.05 -19.87
C ALA A 174 -5.74 -8.59 -20.28
N LEU A 175 -5.56 -7.28 -20.42
CA LEU A 175 -4.28 -6.66 -20.72
C LEU A 175 -4.28 -5.25 -20.13
N GLY A 176 -3.26 -4.91 -19.35
CA GLY A 176 -3.14 -3.58 -18.77
C GLY A 176 -1.80 -3.33 -18.11
N GLU A 177 -1.44 -2.06 -18.04
CA GLU A 177 -0.25 -1.62 -17.32
C GLU A 177 -0.53 -1.63 -15.81
N LYS A 178 0.43 -2.16 -15.06
CA LYS A 178 0.44 -2.17 -13.59
C LYS A 178 1.82 -1.78 -13.09
N ALA A 179 1.86 -1.27 -11.87
CA ALA A 179 3.08 -1.09 -11.11
C ALA A 179 3.15 -2.11 -9.98
N GLU A 180 4.36 -2.51 -9.60
CA GLU A 180 4.53 -3.33 -8.40
C GLU A 180 4.03 -2.55 -7.18
N THR A 181 3.24 -3.22 -6.35
CA THR A 181 2.72 -2.66 -5.11
C THR A 181 3.73 -2.78 -3.97
N LEU A 182 3.51 -2.05 -2.89
CA LEU A 182 4.26 -2.24 -1.64
C LEU A 182 4.13 -3.69 -1.14
N GLU A 183 3.00 -4.34 -1.39
CA GLU A 183 2.76 -5.74 -1.06
C GLU A 183 3.70 -6.68 -1.84
N ASP A 184 3.83 -6.49 -3.15
CA ASP A 184 4.78 -7.26 -3.98
C ASP A 184 6.22 -7.09 -3.46
N TYR A 185 6.58 -5.87 -3.07
CA TYR A 185 7.89 -5.56 -2.50
C TYR A 185 8.10 -6.24 -1.13
N PHE A 186 7.11 -6.20 -0.26
CA PHE A 186 7.14 -6.84 1.05
C PHE A 186 7.29 -8.37 0.92
N LEU A 187 6.48 -9.01 0.09
CA LEU A 187 6.55 -10.46 -0.15
C LEU A 187 7.91 -10.89 -0.69
N LYS A 188 8.54 -10.11 -1.57
CA LYS A 188 9.90 -10.38 -2.04
C LYS A 188 10.94 -10.34 -0.93
N MET A 189 10.78 -9.42 0.04
CA MET A 189 11.75 -9.26 1.13
C MET A 189 11.61 -10.29 2.24
N THR A 190 10.38 -10.73 2.51
CA THR A 190 10.12 -11.74 3.56
C THR A 190 10.39 -13.16 3.09
N GLY A 191 10.59 -13.36 1.79
CA GLY A 191 10.78 -14.68 1.20
C GLY A 191 9.48 -15.48 1.08
N GLU A 192 8.34 -14.84 1.31
CA GLU A 192 7.00 -15.45 1.19
C GLU A 192 6.48 -15.45 -0.25
N VAL A 193 7.30 -15.01 -1.22
CA VAL A 193 6.99 -15.23 -2.63
C VAL A 193 7.04 -16.73 -2.86
N SER A 194 5.90 -17.33 -3.05
CA SER A 194 5.74 -18.72 -3.45
C SER A 194 6.70 -19.01 -4.59
N GLY A 195 7.78 -19.74 -4.27
CA GLY A 195 8.71 -20.22 -5.26
C GLY A 195 7.98 -21.19 -6.17
N GLY A 196 7.52 -20.71 -7.30
CA GLY A 196 7.24 -21.58 -8.43
C GLY A 196 8.58 -22.09 -8.95
N CYS A 197 8.89 -23.34 -8.64
CA CYS A 197 9.89 -24.10 -9.38
C CYS A 197 9.41 -24.34 -10.81
#